data_447b0e4255727a448e4d750b42bd9bed
#
_entry.id   447b0e4255727a448e4d750b42bd9bed
#
_cell.length_a   1.000
_cell.length_b   1.000
_cell.length_c   1.000
_cell.angle_alpha   90.00
_cell.angle_beta   90.00
_cell.angle_gamma   90.00
#
_symmetry.space_group_name_H-M   'P 1'
#
loop_
_entity.id
_entity.type
_entity.pdbx_description
1 polymer ?
#
loop_
_entity_poly.entity_id
_entity_poly.type
_entity_poly.pdbx_seq_one_letter_code
_entity_poly.pdbx_strand_id
1 'polypeptide(L)'
;MNVQTKTYSKNLRKAAMAKRVMVMIAVSLVVGLIVGGVSGYALKTHITVKSEEKEETHTSEQSETETLVYGAYDDRIFTHEISLDWGADDLDFVPLDCDMPDEQQEFLFYLCAGYNIDFTLVMSLIQYESNYDPTVISTTNDYGYMQINKVNHEWLTETLGLSDFLDPYENLRAGCYILRKLFEKYQDADLVLMAYNMGEDGATCLWEKGVFETPYTQGILTIQEQFNEQLEGD
;
A
#
# COMPACT_ATOMS: atom_id res chain seq x y z
N MET A 1 7.90 31.68 2.08
CA MET A 1 9.05 30.92 2.62
C MET A 1 10.23 31.10 1.65
N ASN A 2 11.46 31.38 2.14
CA ASN A 2 12.58 31.80 1.28
C ASN A 2 13.11 30.57 0.52
N VAL A 3 13.51 30.73 -0.76
CA VAL A 3 14.03 29.68 -1.66
C VAL A 3 15.21 28.93 -1.02
N GLN A 4 16.03 29.61 -0.25
CA GLN A 4 17.17 28.99 0.47
C GLN A 4 16.74 28.02 1.57
N THR A 5 15.64 28.29 2.30
CA THR A 5 15.12 27.38 3.33
C THR A 5 14.48 26.14 2.72
N LYS A 6 13.83 26.27 1.55
CA LYS A 6 13.24 25.13 0.81
C LYS A 6 14.36 24.20 0.28
N THR A 7 15.46 24.77 -0.24
CA THR A 7 16.62 23.97 -0.73
C THR A 7 17.35 23.26 0.40
N TYR A 8 17.53 23.94 1.55
CA TYR A 8 18.19 23.34 2.72
C TYR A 8 17.39 22.18 3.31
N SER A 9 16.06 22.33 3.43
CA SER A 9 15.18 21.25 3.89
C SER A 9 15.18 20.05 2.93
N LYS A 10 15.19 20.29 1.61
CA LYS A 10 15.26 19.25 0.58
C LYS A 10 16.58 18.45 0.66
N ASN A 11 17.70 19.13 0.90
CA ASN A 11 19.00 18.47 1.06
C ASN A 11 19.10 17.64 2.35
N LEU A 12 18.49 18.09 3.44
CA LEU A 12 18.40 17.32 4.68
C LEU A 12 17.53 16.06 4.50
N ARG A 13 16.41 16.16 3.78
CA ARG A 13 15.58 15.00 3.46
C ARG A 13 16.32 13.99 2.60
N LYS A 14 17.03 14.43 1.53
CA LYS A 14 17.85 13.55 0.69
C LYS A 14 18.95 12.83 1.48
N ALA A 15 19.63 13.52 2.39
CA ALA A 15 20.65 12.91 3.25
C ALA A 15 20.06 11.89 4.24
N ALA A 16 18.89 12.18 4.81
CA ALA A 16 18.17 11.26 5.69
C ALA A 16 17.67 10.02 4.93
N MET A 17 17.16 10.20 3.70
CA MET A 17 16.74 9.15 2.80
C MET A 17 17.90 8.22 2.41
N ALA A 18 19.02 8.80 1.96
CA ALA A 18 20.23 8.04 1.63
C ALA A 18 20.68 7.16 2.81
N LYS A 19 20.66 7.71 4.03
CA LYS A 19 21.02 6.96 5.23
C LYS A 19 20.06 5.81 5.53
N ARG A 20 18.73 6.02 5.34
CA ARG A 20 17.71 4.97 5.54
C ARG A 20 17.87 3.85 4.51
N VAL A 21 18.05 4.20 3.22
CA VAL A 21 18.27 3.21 2.14
C VAL A 21 19.54 2.40 2.39
N MET A 22 20.65 3.02 2.78
CA MET A 22 21.89 2.29 3.12
C MET A 22 21.68 1.32 4.30
N VAL A 23 20.91 1.71 5.32
CA VAL A 23 20.59 0.82 6.45
C VAL A 23 19.72 -0.35 5.98
N MET A 24 18.71 -0.12 5.13
CA MET A 24 17.86 -1.18 4.60
C MET A 24 18.64 -2.18 3.72
N ILE A 25 19.51 -1.68 2.84
CA ILE A 25 20.39 -2.54 2.02
C ILE A 25 21.32 -3.36 2.90
N ALA A 26 21.92 -2.76 3.92
CA ALA A 26 22.79 -3.45 4.87
C ALA A 26 22.04 -4.55 5.65
N VAL A 27 20.81 -4.28 6.10
CA VAL A 27 19.97 -5.26 6.79
C VAL A 27 19.59 -6.40 5.85
N SER A 28 19.24 -6.12 4.60
CA SER A 28 18.90 -7.14 3.60
C SER A 28 20.10 -8.06 3.29
N LEU A 29 21.30 -7.50 3.21
CA LEU A 29 22.53 -8.28 3.02
C LEU A 29 22.84 -9.18 4.23
N VAL A 30 22.63 -8.68 5.45
CA VAL A 30 22.83 -9.46 6.68
C VAL A 30 21.82 -10.60 6.78
N VAL A 31 20.54 -10.33 6.46
CA VAL A 31 19.49 -11.37 6.44
C VAL A 31 19.78 -12.42 5.36
N GLY A 32 20.21 -11.99 4.17
CA GLY A 32 20.61 -12.89 3.09
C GLY A 32 21.78 -13.82 3.47
N LEU A 33 22.78 -13.31 4.22
CA LEU A 33 23.90 -14.10 4.74
C LEU A 33 23.47 -15.09 5.82
N ILE A 34 22.52 -14.71 6.69
CA ILE A 34 21.98 -15.59 7.75
C ILE A 34 21.15 -16.71 7.12
N VAL A 35 20.28 -16.41 6.14
CA VAL A 35 19.44 -17.41 5.46
C VAL A 35 20.28 -18.33 4.56
N GLY A 36 21.31 -17.78 3.89
CA GLY A 36 22.25 -18.58 3.07
C GLY A 36 23.17 -19.49 3.88
N GLY A 37 23.45 -19.13 5.14
CA GLY A 37 24.34 -19.90 6.03
C GLY A 37 23.68 -21.11 6.74
N VAL A 38 22.35 -21.19 6.76
CA VAL A 38 21.61 -22.25 7.49
C VAL A 38 21.24 -23.46 6.62
N SER A 39 21.58 -23.45 5.35
CA SER A 39 21.28 -24.57 4.43
C SER A 39 22.10 -25.86 4.65
N GLY A 40 22.81 -26.02 5.76
CA GLY A 40 23.73 -27.13 6.01
C GLY A 40 23.46 -28.04 7.22
N TYR A 41 22.46 -27.78 8.08
CA TYR A 41 22.19 -28.66 9.22
C TYR A 41 20.70 -28.92 9.40
N ALA A 42 20.26 -30.07 8.86
CA ALA A 42 18.96 -30.64 9.20
C ALA A 42 19.02 -31.21 10.62
N LEU A 43 18.47 -30.51 11.61
CA LEU A 43 18.19 -31.07 12.93
C LEU A 43 16.71 -31.42 13.02
N LYS A 44 16.47 -32.74 13.02
CA LYS A 44 15.17 -33.38 13.17
C LYS A 44 14.79 -33.32 14.66
N THR A 45 13.95 -32.37 15.04
CA THR A 45 13.30 -32.39 16.38
C THR A 45 11.82 -32.68 16.20
N HIS A 46 11.41 -33.89 16.63
CA HIS A 46 10.03 -34.27 16.84
C HIS A 46 9.48 -33.50 18.03
N ILE A 47 8.51 -32.63 17.82
CA ILE A 47 7.66 -32.09 18.90
C ILE A 47 6.29 -32.78 18.77
N THR A 48 5.99 -33.67 19.72
CA THR A 48 4.69 -34.28 19.89
C THR A 48 3.82 -33.28 20.67
N VAL A 49 2.82 -32.69 20.03
CA VAL A 49 1.79 -31.90 20.73
C VAL A 49 0.62 -32.84 21.05
N LYS A 50 0.40 -33.02 22.33
CA LYS A 50 -0.72 -33.77 22.88
C LYS A 50 -1.95 -32.87 22.90
N SER A 51 -2.98 -33.24 22.15
CA SER A 51 -4.30 -32.63 22.19
C SER A 51 -5.03 -33.12 23.46
N GLU A 52 -5.43 -32.21 24.31
CA GLU A 52 -6.45 -32.46 25.33
C GLU A 52 -7.75 -31.79 24.87
N GLU A 53 -8.74 -32.66 24.57
CA GLU A 53 -10.15 -32.27 24.45
C GLU A 53 -10.68 -31.94 25.86
N LYS A 54 -11.39 -30.82 25.98
CA LYS A 54 -12.40 -30.59 27.01
C LYS A 54 -13.64 -29.98 26.36
N GLU A 55 -14.66 -30.82 26.32
CA GLU A 55 -16.07 -30.44 26.21
C GLU A 55 -16.48 -29.72 27.50
N GLU A 56 -17.13 -28.58 27.40
CA GLU A 56 -18.14 -28.12 28.35
C GLU A 56 -19.13 -27.15 27.68
N THR A 57 -20.39 -27.52 27.87
CA THR A 57 -21.61 -26.85 27.45
C THR A 57 -21.99 -25.71 28.39
N HIS A 58 -22.70 -24.74 27.85
CA HIS A 58 -23.81 -23.92 28.32
C HIS A 58 -23.68 -22.41 28.27
N THR A 59 -24.50 -21.85 27.36
CA THR A 59 -25.48 -20.73 27.51
C THR A 59 -25.12 -19.57 28.42
N SER A 60 -24.96 -18.39 27.81
CA SER A 60 -25.73 -17.17 28.14
C SER A 60 -25.29 -16.00 27.25
N GLU A 61 -26.28 -15.28 26.77
CA GLU A 61 -26.16 -13.98 26.10
C GLU A 61 -25.34 -13.01 26.95
N GLN A 62 -24.23 -12.54 26.43
CA GLN A 62 -23.61 -11.28 26.85
C GLN A 62 -23.06 -10.60 25.61
N SER A 63 -23.55 -9.41 25.37
CA SER A 63 -23.03 -8.41 24.47
C SER A 63 -21.54 -8.17 24.80
N GLU A 64 -20.66 -8.82 24.06
CA GLU A 64 -19.22 -8.53 24.10
C GLU A 64 -18.93 -7.45 23.05
N THR A 65 -18.70 -6.24 23.55
CA THR A 65 -17.98 -5.23 22.80
C THR A 65 -16.56 -5.74 22.58
N GLU A 66 -16.31 -6.37 21.44
CA GLU A 66 -14.96 -6.74 21.04
C GLU A 66 -14.15 -5.47 20.79
N THR A 67 -13.25 -5.20 21.71
CA THR A 67 -12.17 -4.22 21.50
C THR A 67 -11.27 -4.77 20.41
N LEU A 68 -11.44 -4.32 19.17
CA LEU A 68 -10.59 -4.69 18.03
C LEU A 68 -9.15 -4.26 18.29
N VAL A 69 -8.31 -5.23 18.57
CA VAL A 69 -6.86 -5.05 18.63
C VAL A 69 -6.35 -4.81 17.21
N TYR A 70 -5.84 -3.62 16.96
CA TYR A 70 -5.11 -3.26 15.74
C TYR A 70 -3.99 -4.28 15.50
N GLY A 71 -4.14 -5.19 14.52
CA GLY A 71 -3.04 -6.11 14.24
C GLY A 71 -3.31 -7.31 13.33
N ALA A 72 -4.53 -7.62 12.98
CA ALA A 72 -4.82 -8.75 12.10
C ALA A 72 -5.94 -8.40 11.11
N TYR A 73 -5.58 -7.61 10.10
CA TYR A 73 -6.45 -7.42 8.96
C TYR A 73 -6.47 -8.70 8.13
N ASP A 74 -7.63 -9.35 8.04
CA ASP A 74 -7.87 -10.37 7.05
C ASP A 74 -8.13 -9.68 5.69
N ASP A 75 -7.10 -9.59 4.84
CA ASP A 75 -7.15 -8.97 3.52
C ASP A 75 -8.24 -9.57 2.60
N ARG A 76 -8.90 -10.66 3.02
CA ARG A 76 -10.00 -11.32 2.30
C ARG A 76 -11.37 -10.70 2.55
N ILE A 77 -11.51 -9.78 3.52
CA ILE A 77 -12.79 -9.22 3.95
C ILE A 77 -13.25 -8.02 3.11
N PHE A 78 -12.36 -7.40 2.33
CA PHE A 78 -12.73 -6.30 1.44
C PHE A 78 -13.48 -6.80 0.20
N THR A 79 -14.73 -7.16 0.38
CA THR A 79 -15.68 -7.38 -0.72
C THR A 79 -16.43 -6.08 -1.00
N HIS A 80 -17.08 -5.98 -2.14
CA HIS A 80 -17.96 -4.86 -2.54
C HIS A 80 -19.03 -4.46 -1.49
N GLU A 81 -19.34 -5.38 -0.58
CA GLU A 81 -20.22 -5.16 0.58
C GLU A 81 -19.37 -4.89 1.85
N ILE A 82 -18.51 -3.89 1.83
CA ILE A 82 -17.93 -3.39 3.08
C ILE A 82 -19.08 -2.72 3.84
N SER A 83 -19.68 -3.46 4.74
CA SER A 83 -20.49 -2.82 5.75
C SER A 83 -19.53 -1.98 6.61
N LEU A 84 -19.80 -0.69 6.67
CA LEU A 84 -19.01 0.34 7.35
C LEU A 84 -19.04 0.20 8.89
N ASP A 85 -19.00 -1.01 9.40
CA ASP A 85 -19.11 -1.34 10.83
C ASP A 85 -17.79 -1.12 11.61
N TRP A 86 -16.92 -0.27 11.08
CA TRP A 86 -15.53 -0.10 11.54
C TRP A 86 -15.32 1.07 12.51
N GLY A 87 -16.38 1.70 13.03
CA GLY A 87 -16.22 2.97 13.72
C GLY A 87 -15.80 4.12 12.77
N ALA A 88 -16.07 3.93 11.49
CA ALA A 88 -15.89 4.98 10.46
C ALA A 88 -16.92 6.08 10.55
N ASP A 89 -17.83 6.01 11.52
CA ASP A 89 -18.87 7.02 11.78
C ASP A 89 -18.31 8.42 12.06
N ASP A 90 -17.00 8.55 12.30
CA ASP A 90 -16.31 9.82 12.54
C ASP A 90 -15.45 10.30 11.34
N LEU A 91 -15.44 9.56 10.21
CA LEU A 91 -14.68 9.94 9.01
C LEU A 91 -15.62 10.57 7.98
N ASP A 92 -15.58 11.87 7.83
CA ASP A 92 -16.32 12.59 6.80
C ASP A 92 -15.60 12.46 5.46
N PHE A 93 -16.19 11.66 4.54
CA PHE A 93 -15.73 11.60 3.16
C PHE A 93 -16.18 12.84 2.40
N VAL A 94 -15.25 13.50 1.73
CA VAL A 94 -15.50 14.59 0.78
C VAL A 94 -14.95 14.17 -0.60
N PRO A 95 -15.81 14.10 -1.63
CA PRO A 95 -15.35 13.74 -2.96
C PRO A 95 -14.46 14.85 -3.55
N LEU A 96 -13.44 14.44 -4.29
CA LEU A 96 -12.61 15.35 -5.08
C LEU A 96 -13.29 15.64 -6.42
N ASP A 97 -13.12 16.84 -6.96
CA ASP A 97 -13.60 17.23 -8.28
C ASP A 97 -12.71 16.58 -9.38
N CYS A 98 -13.12 15.40 -9.84
CA CYS A 98 -12.41 14.62 -10.85
C CYS A 98 -13.34 13.65 -11.58
N ASP A 99 -12.84 12.97 -12.62
CA ASP A 99 -13.64 12.08 -13.47
C ASP A 99 -13.96 10.70 -12.83
N MET A 100 -13.45 10.41 -11.62
CA MET A 100 -13.77 9.18 -10.90
C MET A 100 -15.13 9.30 -10.21
N PRO A 101 -16.07 8.31 -10.35
CA PRO A 101 -17.37 8.34 -9.66
C PRO A 101 -17.22 8.43 -8.14
N ASP A 102 -18.08 9.25 -7.50
CA ASP A 102 -18.05 9.50 -6.04
C ASP A 102 -18.12 8.21 -5.22
N GLU A 103 -18.94 7.24 -5.63
CA GLU A 103 -19.05 5.95 -4.95
C GLU A 103 -17.74 5.13 -4.96
N GLN A 104 -16.94 5.28 -6.01
CA GLN A 104 -15.64 4.62 -6.12
C GLN A 104 -14.57 5.39 -5.35
N GLN A 105 -14.67 6.73 -5.30
CA GLN A 105 -13.83 7.55 -4.44
C GLN A 105 -14.08 7.24 -2.96
N GLU A 106 -15.36 7.12 -2.56
CA GLU A 106 -15.73 6.77 -1.20
C GLU A 106 -15.20 5.39 -0.79
N PHE A 107 -15.36 4.38 -1.66
CA PHE A 107 -14.77 3.06 -1.45
C PHE A 107 -13.26 3.15 -1.25
N LEU A 108 -12.56 3.90 -2.13
CA LEU A 108 -11.13 4.08 -2.04
C LEU A 108 -10.72 4.82 -0.75
N PHE A 109 -11.50 5.84 -0.32
CA PHE A 109 -11.25 6.57 0.91
C PHE A 109 -11.21 5.66 2.13
N TYR A 110 -12.23 4.80 2.29
CA TYR A 110 -12.25 3.84 3.39
C TYR A 110 -11.16 2.77 3.28
N LEU A 111 -10.87 2.32 2.07
CA LEU A 111 -9.76 1.38 1.83
C LEU A 111 -8.40 1.99 2.23
N CYS A 112 -8.16 3.24 1.88
CA CYS A 112 -6.97 3.99 2.24
C CYS A 112 -6.87 4.18 3.75
N ALA A 113 -7.98 4.55 4.42
CA ALA A 113 -8.04 4.68 5.87
C ALA A 113 -7.69 3.35 6.55
N GLY A 114 -8.27 2.23 6.09
CA GLY A 114 -7.97 0.90 6.60
C GLY A 114 -6.51 0.47 6.42
N TYR A 115 -5.85 0.92 5.37
CA TYR A 115 -4.44 0.61 5.11
C TYR A 115 -3.47 1.67 5.64
N ASN A 116 -3.97 2.75 6.25
CA ASN A 116 -3.19 3.91 6.70
C ASN A 116 -2.34 4.51 5.55
N ILE A 117 -2.98 4.70 4.40
CA ILE A 117 -2.42 5.34 3.20
C ILE A 117 -3.17 6.64 2.97
N ASP A 118 -2.48 7.66 2.51
CA ASP A 118 -3.07 8.94 2.17
C ASP A 118 -3.98 8.81 0.94
N PHE A 119 -5.28 9.18 1.09
CA PHE A 119 -6.27 9.10 0.03
C PHE A 119 -5.92 9.98 -1.17
N THR A 120 -5.49 11.23 -0.93
CA THR A 120 -5.14 12.16 -2.01
C THR A 120 -3.92 11.69 -2.78
N LEU A 121 -2.97 11.01 -2.13
CA LEU A 121 -1.84 10.38 -2.80
C LEU A 121 -2.30 9.28 -3.78
N VAL A 122 -3.24 8.42 -3.35
CA VAL A 122 -3.72 7.33 -4.21
C VAL A 122 -4.56 7.88 -5.36
N MET A 123 -5.42 8.87 -5.11
CA MET A 123 -6.16 9.57 -6.17
C MET A 123 -5.22 10.20 -7.21
N SER A 124 -4.13 10.80 -6.75
CA SER A 124 -3.12 11.40 -7.63
C SER A 124 -2.38 10.36 -8.47
N LEU A 125 -2.09 9.21 -7.87
CA LEU A 125 -1.51 8.08 -8.60
C LEU A 125 -2.48 7.59 -9.68
N ILE A 126 -3.76 7.40 -9.38
CA ILE A 126 -4.78 6.97 -10.34
C ILE A 126 -4.90 7.96 -11.50
N GLN A 127 -4.92 9.27 -11.20
CA GLN A 127 -4.92 10.30 -12.23
C GLN A 127 -3.71 10.17 -13.15
N TYR A 128 -2.54 9.97 -12.59
CA TYR A 128 -1.29 9.87 -13.34
C TYR A 128 -1.22 8.60 -14.19
N GLU A 129 -1.69 7.47 -13.67
CA GLU A 129 -1.60 6.14 -14.30
C GLU A 129 -2.61 5.97 -15.43
N SER A 130 -3.86 6.35 -15.23
CA SER A 130 -4.97 6.04 -16.13
C SER A 130 -5.85 7.23 -16.50
N ASN A 131 -5.65 8.39 -15.86
CA ASN A 131 -6.59 9.51 -15.93
C ASN A 131 -8.03 9.08 -15.64
N TYR A 132 -8.20 8.24 -14.61
CA TYR A 132 -9.48 7.68 -14.16
C TYR A 132 -10.20 6.79 -15.17
N ASP A 133 -9.51 6.21 -16.16
CA ASP A 133 -10.09 5.21 -17.05
C ASP A 133 -9.84 3.80 -16.51
N PRO A 134 -10.89 3.08 -15.99
CA PRO A 134 -10.73 1.74 -15.43
C PRO A 134 -10.44 0.68 -16.49
N THR A 135 -10.65 1.01 -17.78
CA THR A 135 -10.57 0.04 -18.87
C THR A 135 -9.21 0.02 -19.59
N VAL A 136 -8.30 0.92 -19.20
CA VAL A 136 -6.98 1.03 -19.83
C VAL A 136 -6.16 -0.23 -19.63
N ILE A 137 -5.60 -0.72 -20.73
CA ILE A 137 -4.54 -1.73 -20.72
C ILE A 137 -3.36 -1.14 -21.49
N SER A 138 -2.22 -1.00 -20.80
CA SER A 138 -1.01 -0.46 -21.41
C SER A 138 -0.33 -1.48 -22.34
N THR A 139 0.62 -1.01 -23.15
CA THR A 139 1.45 -1.88 -24.02
C THR A 139 2.38 -2.81 -23.22
N THR A 140 2.60 -2.51 -21.95
CA THR A 140 3.39 -3.28 -20.99
C THR A 140 2.55 -4.24 -20.15
N ASN A 141 1.24 -4.35 -20.47
CA ASN A 141 0.24 -5.16 -19.76
C ASN A 141 0.01 -4.69 -18.31
N ASP A 142 -0.22 -3.40 -18.14
CA ASP A 142 -0.69 -2.79 -16.91
C ASP A 142 -2.18 -2.51 -17.04
N TYR A 143 -2.99 -2.80 -16.01
CA TYR A 143 -4.45 -2.87 -16.11
C TYR A 143 -5.14 -1.88 -15.19
N GLY A 144 -6.16 -1.19 -15.72
CA GLY A 144 -7.16 -0.44 -14.99
C GLY A 144 -6.66 0.84 -14.31
N TYR A 145 -7.39 1.32 -13.32
CA TYR A 145 -7.13 2.58 -12.62
C TYR A 145 -5.70 2.77 -12.15
N MET A 146 -5.15 1.75 -11.48
CA MET A 146 -3.84 1.81 -10.85
C MET A 146 -2.77 1.09 -11.67
N GLN A 147 -3.07 0.75 -12.93
CA GLN A 147 -2.14 0.13 -13.88
C GLN A 147 -1.39 -1.08 -13.28
N ILE A 148 -2.16 -2.06 -12.79
CA ILE A 148 -1.62 -3.26 -12.17
C ILE A 148 -0.97 -4.15 -13.22
N ASN A 149 0.34 -4.30 -13.17
CA ASN A 149 1.07 -5.12 -14.14
C ASN A 149 0.70 -6.61 -14.03
N LYS A 150 0.52 -7.25 -15.17
CA LYS A 150 0.10 -8.67 -15.28
C LYS A 150 0.99 -9.63 -14.49
N VAL A 151 2.25 -9.31 -14.27
CA VAL A 151 3.17 -10.17 -13.48
C VAL A 151 2.71 -10.30 -12.02
N ASN A 152 1.91 -9.36 -11.52
CA ASN A 152 1.39 -9.35 -10.16
C ASN A 152 0.03 -10.08 -10.03
N HIS A 153 -0.65 -10.41 -11.14
CA HIS A 153 -2.03 -10.91 -11.08
C HIS A 153 -2.13 -12.25 -10.34
N GLU A 154 -1.23 -13.21 -10.61
CA GLU A 154 -1.28 -14.53 -9.99
C GLU A 154 -1.22 -14.45 -8.46
N TRP A 155 -0.21 -13.78 -7.91
CA TRP A 155 -0.07 -13.69 -6.47
C TRP A 155 -1.15 -12.81 -5.81
N LEU A 156 -1.66 -11.79 -6.50
CA LEU A 156 -2.79 -10.99 -6.01
C LEU A 156 -4.09 -11.80 -6.01
N THR A 157 -4.32 -12.63 -7.05
CA THR A 157 -5.44 -13.58 -7.07
C THR A 157 -5.35 -14.55 -5.91
N GLU A 158 -4.19 -15.14 -5.67
CA GLU A 158 -3.99 -16.08 -4.56
C GLU A 158 -4.13 -15.41 -3.19
N THR A 159 -3.66 -14.16 -3.05
CA THR A 159 -3.65 -13.46 -1.76
C THR A 159 -4.99 -12.82 -1.42
N LEU A 160 -5.64 -12.16 -2.39
CA LEU A 160 -6.83 -11.33 -2.18
C LEU A 160 -8.11 -11.92 -2.79
N GLY A 161 -8.01 -13.03 -3.53
CA GLY A 161 -9.15 -13.64 -4.23
C GLY A 161 -9.64 -12.82 -5.43
N LEU A 162 -8.79 -11.96 -6.01
CA LEU A 162 -9.16 -11.12 -7.15
C LEU A 162 -9.21 -11.94 -8.44
N SER A 163 -10.14 -11.59 -9.33
CA SER A 163 -10.39 -12.32 -10.58
C SER A 163 -10.40 -11.44 -11.84
N ASP A 164 -10.71 -10.16 -11.70
CA ASP A 164 -10.80 -9.20 -12.81
C ASP A 164 -10.08 -7.88 -12.47
N PHE A 165 -8.90 -7.70 -13.03
CA PHE A 165 -8.10 -6.49 -12.82
C PHE A 165 -8.55 -5.27 -13.62
N LEU A 166 -9.64 -5.38 -14.40
CA LEU A 166 -10.37 -4.25 -15.02
C LEU A 166 -11.65 -3.90 -14.24
N ASP A 167 -12.07 -4.74 -13.29
CA ASP A 167 -13.09 -4.33 -12.33
C ASP A 167 -12.53 -3.20 -11.44
N PRO A 168 -13.22 -2.04 -11.37
CA PRO A 168 -12.69 -0.87 -10.65
C PRO A 168 -12.36 -1.19 -9.18
N TYR A 169 -13.23 -1.91 -8.49
CA TYR A 169 -13.06 -2.21 -7.07
C TYR A 169 -11.95 -3.23 -6.81
N GLU A 170 -11.85 -4.28 -7.64
CA GLU A 170 -10.75 -5.25 -7.55
C GLU A 170 -9.41 -4.59 -7.87
N ASN A 171 -9.37 -3.67 -8.84
CA ASN A 171 -8.18 -2.94 -9.20
C ASN A 171 -7.70 -2.02 -8.07
N LEU A 172 -8.61 -1.27 -7.44
CA LEU A 172 -8.31 -0.43 -6.28
C LEU A 172 -7.79 -1.26 -5.11
N ARG A 173 -8.41 -2.42 -4.82
CA ARG A 173 -7.92 -3.35 -3.79
C ARG A 173 -6.50 -3.84 -4.08
N ALA A 174 -6.23 -4.24 -5.32
CA ALA A 174 -4.91 -4.69 -5.76
C ALA A 174 -3.84 -3.61 -5.57
N GLY A 175 -4.09 -2.40 -6.08
CA GLY A 175 -3.14 -1.30 -6.03
C GLY A 175 -2.89 -0.80 -4.61
N CYS A 176 -3.93 -0.62 -3.81
CA CYS A 176 -3.79 -0.22 -2.41
C CYS A 176 -3.05 -1.28 -1.58
N TYR A 177 -3.27 -2.58 -1.85
CA TYR A 177 -2.52 -3.64 -1.20
C TYR A 177 -1.01 -3.60 -1.53
N ILE A 178 -0.66 -3.37 -2.80
CA ILE A 178 0.74 -3.16 -3.22
C ILE A 178 1.33 -1.94 -2.50
N LEU A 179 0.63 -0.80 -2.52
CA LEU A 179 1.08 0.42 -1.85
C LEU A 179 1.30 0.21 -0.36
N ARG A 180 0.35 -0.46 0.32
CA ARG A 180 0.49 -0.82 1.73
C ARG A 180 1.80 -1.56 1.99
N LYS A 181 2.09 -2.62 1.21
CA LYS A 181 3.34 -3.39 1.34
C LYS A 181 4.58 -2.54 1.15
N LEU A 182 4.55 -1.63 0.19
CA LEU A 182 5.65 -0.72 -0.06
C LEU A 182 5.81 0.32 1.05
N PHE A 183 4.70 0.88 1.60
CA PHE A 183 4.74 1.81 2.74
C PHE A 183 5.21 1.14 4.03
N GLU A 184 4.83 -0.10 4.30
CA GLU A 184 5.35 -0.89 5.42
C GLU A 184 6.89 -0.98 5.37
N LYS A 185 7.45 -1.05 4.15
CA LYS A 185 8.90 -1.22 3.93
C LYS A 185 9.66 0.10 3.87
N TYR A 186 9.16 1.09 3.14
CA TYR A 186 9.94 2.30 2.79
C TYR A 186 9.54 3.56 3.57
N GLN A 187 8.28 3.69 3.98
CA GLN A 187 7.75 4.80 4.80
C GLN A 187 8.03 6.21 4.25
N ASP A 188 8.23 6.33 2.94
CA ASP A 188 8.54 7.56 2.23
C ASP A 188 7.87 7.53 0.86
N ALA A 189 7.10 8.56 0.52
CA ALA A 189 6.26 8.57 -0.67
C ALA A 189 7.08 8.49 -1.97
N ASP A 190 8.20 9.21 -2.08
CA ASP A 190 9.04 9.14 -3.27
C ASP A 190 9.59 7.71 -3.47
N LEU A 191 10.07 7.06 -2.40
CA LEU A 191 10.60 5.70 -2.48
C LEU A 191 9.51 4.70 -2.83
N VAL A 192 8.31 4.83 -2.23
CA VAL A 192 7.16 3.97 -2.51
C VAL A 192 6.73 4.11 -3.97
N LEU A 193 6.56 5.33 -4.46
CA LEU A 193 6.16 5.60 -5.83
C LEU A 193 7.20 5.11 -6.85
N MET A 194 8.50 5.25 -6.55
CA MET A 194 9.56 4.69 -7.40
C MET A 194 9.47 3.16 -7.45
N ALA A 195 9.31 2.51 -6.31
CA ALA A 195 9.18 1.05 -6.24
C ALA A 195 7.90 0.54 -6.90
N TYR A 196 6.81 1.31 -6.80
CA TYR A 196 5.56 1.01 -7.48
C TYR A 196 5.72 1.03 -9.01
N ASN A 197 6.31 2.10 -9.54
CA ASN A 197 6.46 2.32 -10.98
C ASN A 197 7.44 1.33 -11.67
N MET A 198 8.59 1.08 -11.07
CA MET A 198 9.67 0.33 -11.74
C MET A 198 10.07 -0.97 -11.03
N GLY A 199 9.30 -1.38 -10.03
CA GLY A 199 9.63 -2.49 -9.15
C GLY A 199 10.75 -2.16 -8.17
N GLU A 200 10.86 -2.94 -7.12
CA GLU A 200 11.84 -2.71 -6.05
C GLU A 200 13.29 -2.80 -6.53
N ASP A 201 13.59 -3.71 -7.45
CA ASP A 201 14.94 -3.85 -8.00
C ASP A 201 15.35 -2.63 -8.83
N GLY A 202 14.43 -2.14 -9.69
CA GLY A 202 14.64 -0.94 -10.49
C GLY A 202 14.86 0.31 -9.63
N ALA A 203 14.02 0.48 -8.61
CA ALA A 203 14.12 1.57 -7.65
C ALA A 203 15.44 1.50 -6.86
N THR A 204 15.82 0.33 -6.37
CA THR A 204 17.08 0.10 -5.65
C THR A 204 18.30 0.49 -6.49
N CYS A 205 18.33 0.14 -7.78
CA CYS A 205 19.39 0.56 -8.69
C CYS A 205 19.54 2.09 -8.81
N LEU A 206 18.44 2.83 -8.70
CA LEU A 206 18.48 4.30 -8.72
C LEU A 206 18.90 4.86 -7.35
N TRP A 207 18.41 4.30 -6.26
CA TRP A 207 18.78 4.72 -4.90
C TRP A 207 20.26 4.54 -4.62
N GLU A 208 20.87 3.45 -5.09
CA GLU A 208 22.32 3.22 -5.01
C GLU A 208 23.12 4.30 -5.75
N LYS A 209 22.56 4.89 -6.79
CA LYS A 209 23.12 6.03 -7.54
C LYS A 209 22.80 7.39 -6.92
N GLY A 210 22.10 7.41 -5.77
CA GLY A 210 21.70 8.64 -5.08
C GLY A 210 20.49 9.35 -5.71
N VAL A 211 19.68 8.64 -6.53
CA VAL A 211 18.45 9.16 -7.14
C VAL A 211 17.27 8.69 -6.28
N PHE A 212 16.58 9.61 -5.60
CA PHE A 212 15.47 9.35 -4.67
C PHE A 212 14.17 10.04 -5.08
N GLU A 213 14.12 10.66 -6.24
CA GLU A 213 12.96 11.28 -6.85
C GLU A 213 13.06 11.15 -8.37
N THR A 214 11.95 11.06 -9.06
CA THR A 214 11.87 10.94 -10.52
C THR A 214 10.79 11.90 -11.06
N PRO A 215 10.74 12.17 -12.38
CA PRO A 215 9.61 12.91 -12.96
C PRO A 215 8.25 12.26 -12.65
N TYR A 216 8.18 10.94 -12.54
CA TYR A 216 7.00 10.19 -12.15
C TYR A 216 6.55 10.57 -10.73
N THR A 217 7.44 10.48 -9.74
CA THR A 217 7.09 10.78 -8.36
C THR A 217 6.71 12.25 -8.18
N GLN A 218 7.45 13.16 -8.84
CA GLN A 218 7.18 14.59 -8.77
C GLN A 218 5.84 14.95 -9.44
N GLY A 219 5.49 14.28 -10.56
CA GLY A 219 4.19 14.47 -11.21
C GLY A 219 3.03 14.12 -10.28
N ILE A 220 3.08 12.96 -9.64
CA ILE A 220 2.05 12.49 -8.70
C ILE A 220 1.94 13.41 -7.48
N LEU A 221 3.07 13.77 -6.87
CA LEU A 221 3.07 14.63 -5.67
C LEU A 221 2.59 16.06 -5.98
N THR A 222 2.78 16.53 -7.22
CA THR A 222 2.22 17.82 -7.66
C THR A 222 0.69 17.75 -7.77
N ILE A 223 0.13 16.65 -8.27
CA ILE A 223 -1.31 16.44 -8.31
C ILE A 223 -1.87 16.32 -6.89
N GLN A 224 -1.16 15.64 -5.99
CA GLN A 224 -1.55 15.54 -4.59
C GLN A 224 -1.62 16.90 -3.90
N GLU A 225 -0.66 17.80 -4.16
CA GLU A 225 -0.72 19.17 -3.64
C GLU A 225 -2.01 19.89 -4.09
N GLN A 226 -2.47 19.69 -5.34
CA GLN A 226 -3.70 20.28 -5.87
C GLN A 226 -4.96 19.71 -5.17
N PHE A 227 -5.02 18.40 -4.95
CA PHE A 227 -6.14 17.80 -4.22
C PHE A 227 -6.20 18.21 -2.75
N ASN A 228 -5.05 18.32 -2.10
CA ASN A 228 -5.01 18.85 -0.73
C ASN A 228 -5.51 20.31 -0.66
N GLU A 229 -5.19 21.14 -1.67
CA GLU A 229 -5.72 22.50 -1.76
C GLU A 229 -7.25 22.54 -1.97
N GLN A 230 -7.83 21.58 -2.70
CA GLN A 230 -9.29 21.45 -2.82
C GLN A 230 -9.93 21.17 -1.46
N LEU A 231 -9.40 20.21 -0.71
CA LEU A 231 -9.96 19.80 0.59
C LEU A 231 -9.76 20.86 1.69
N GLU A 232 -8.76 21.74 1.58
CA GLU A 232 -8.54 22.84 2.53
C GLU A 232 -9.37 24.09 2.21
N GLY A 233 -9.92 24.19 1.00
CA GLY A 233 -10.64 25.37 0.49
C GLY A 233 -12.15 25.35 0.71
N ASP A 234 -12.71 24.19 1.12
CA ASP A 234 -14.12 24.00 1.47
C ASP A 234 -14.32 24.11 3.01
#